data_2c2c9598919a39b4ad18cc220a475de7
#
_entry.id   2c2c9598919a39b4ad18cc220a475de7
#
_cell.length_a   1.000
_cell.length_b   1.000
_cell.length_c   1.000
_cell.angle_alpha   90.00
_cell.angle_beta   90.00
_cell.angle_gamma   90.00
#
_symmetry.space_group_name_H-M   'P 1'
#
loop_
_entity.id
_entity.type
_entity.pdbx_description
1 polymer ?
#
loop_
_entity_poly.entity_id
_entity_poly.type
_entity_poly.pdbx_seq_one_letter_code
_entity_poly.pdbx_strand_id
1 'polypeptide(L)'
;MRLGIFSQYKGLRKELYILLIGRIMTNMGSMIWPMFTLILNQKLGLNATDIASCMILYGIVSLPISLFGGKLADKLNKKNIIVVCDLVSIASFIYCALVPVTFSSIVVFAVASLFQSVEWPSYDALVADFSTSKDREKAYSLNYLGANLGLVLSPTLAGFLFNNHLNLAFLINGIAIALSTILIFFRIKDVHREKESESSSNYEADLDSNTSALSYIFKNRVVILFILASALANGVYAMYNYLMPLDMGLTYAERGSVLFGSMTSVNCIVVVTCTALITRLFRKLREAGKMLAGESLILLGYLIFLLFIQRPWLCFVAITVFTFGEIFNTLASSPFLTRRIPASHRGRIMSVMNVFCGMGGSGIQLLVGMLYDRSGSRTAWLTIIGIGLVELLLIAIMAGFDRKDYPGLNKCEEV
;
A
#
# COMPACT_ATOMS: atom_id res chain seq x y z
N MET A 1 -9.13 -8.51 31.80
CA MET A 1 -8.02 -7.93 31.10
C MET A 1 -8.58 -7.00 29.99
N ARG A 2 -8.77 -5.71 30.27
CA ARG A 2 -9.30 -4.75 29.27
C ARG A 2 -8.25 -4.55 28.20
N LEU A 3 -8.48 -5.11 27.03
CA LEU A 3 -7.70 -4.88 25.81
C LEU A 3 -7.91 -3.42 25.34
N GLY A 4 -7.24 -2.51 25.99
CA GLY A 4 -7.20 -1.12 25.54
C GLY A 4 -6.29 -1.02 24.33
N ILE A 5 -6.71 -1.46 23.13
CA ILE A 5 -5.98 -1.28 21.89
C ILE A 5 -5.53 0.18 21.73
N PHE A 6 -6.34 1.12 22.20
CA PHE A 6 -6.04 2.56 22.18
C PHE A 6 -5.20 3.03 23.38
N SER A 7 -4.97 2.22 24.42
CA SER A 7 -4.21 2.66 25.60
C SER A 7 -2.73 2.92 25.29
N GLN A 8 -2.15 2.22 24.33
CA GLN A 8 -0.77 2.40 23.89
C GLN A 8 -0.51 3.75 23.20
N TYR A 9 -1.55 4.38 22.67
CA TYR A 9 -1.48 5.68 21.98
C TYR A 9 -1.72 6.87 22.91
N LYS A 10 -1.99 6.65 24.22
CA LYS A 10 -2.17 7.74 25.18
C LYS A 10 -0.86 8.51 25.38
N GLY A 11 -0.99 9.83 25.50
CA GLY A 11 0.16 10.72 25.78
C GLY A 11 0.86 11.26 24.53
N LEU A 12 0.41 10.94 23.33
CA LEU A 12 0.88 11.57 22.10
C LEU A 12 0.44 13.05 22.03
N ARG A 13 1.14 13.84 21.24
CA ARG A 13 0.80 15.24 21.00
C ARG A 13 -0.57 15.38 20.35
N LYS A 14 -1.28 16.46 20.66
CA LYS A 14 -2.64 16.73 20.15
C LYS A 14 -2.70 16.77 18.61
N GLU A 15 -1.64 17.28 17.99
CA GLU A 15 -1.51 17.37 16.54
C GLU A 15 -1.57 16.00 15.86
N LEU A 16 -1.01 14.95 16.48
CA LEU A 16 -1.06 13.59 15.96
C LEU A 16 -2.48 13.02 15.94
N TYR A 17 -3.30 13.37 16.93
CA TYR A 17 -4.73 12.97 16.90
C TYR A 17 -5.54 13.76 15.87
N ILE A 18 -5.17 15.03 15.62
CA ILE A 18 -5.78 15.83 14.55
C ILE A 18 -5.46 15.21 13.19
N LEU A 19 -4.17 14.86 12.96
CA LEU A 19 -3.74 14.16 11.75
C LEU A 19 -4.44 12.79 11.62
N LEU A 20 -4.60 12.03 12.71
CA LEU A 20 -5.38 10.79 12.70
C LEU A 20 -6.80 11.00 12.18
N ILE A 21 -7.51 12.01 12.73
CA ILE A 21 -8.90 12.31 12.32
C ILE A 21 -8.91 12.73 10.84
N GLY A 22 -8.01 13.60 10.42
CA GLY A 22 -7.87 13.98 9.01
C GLY A 22 -7.63 12.76 8.12
N ARG A 23 -6.74 11.85 8.51
CA ARG A 23 -6.44 10.61 7.77
C ARG A 23 -7.66 9.70 7.66
N ILE A 24 -8.42 9.52 8.75
CA ILE A 24 -9.68 8.77 8.73
C ILE A 24 -10.65 9.40 7.75
N MET A 25 -10.85 10.73 7.82
CA MET A 25 -11.79 11.44 6.94
C MET A 25 -11.40 11.27 5.46
N THR A 26 -10.15 11.53 5.10
CA THR A 26 -9.67 11.36 3.72
C THR A 26 -9.88 9.94 3.21
N ASN A 27 -9.56 8.93 4.02
CA ASN A 27 -9.71 7.53 3.61
C ASN A 27 -11.17 7.05 3.61
N MET A 28 -12.05 7.61 4.44
CA MET A 28 -13.51 7.37 4.34
C MET A 28 -14.09 7.86 3.01
N GLY A 29 -13.50 8.89 2.42
CA GLY A 29 -13.86 9.37 1.08
C GLY A 29 -13.20 8.59 -0.05
N SER A 30 -12.17 7.82 0.19
CA SER A 30 -11.36 7.14 -0.85
C SER A 30 -12.14 6.00 -1.53
N MET A 31 -13.18 6.34 -2.27
CA MET A 31 -14.10 5.40 -2.91
C MET A 31 -13.68 5.00 -4.31
N ILE A 32 -12.94 5.85 -5.00
CA ILE A 32 -12.67 5.67 -6.44
C ILE A 32 -11.54 4.67 -6.68
N TRP A 33 -10.44 4.72 -5.91
CA TRP A 33 -9.31 3.82 -6.09
C TRP A 33 -9.68 2.33 -6.04
N PRO A 34 -10.44 1.82 -5.06
CA PRO A 34 -10.84 0.42 -5.04
C PRO A 34 -11.67 0.00 -6.26
N MET A 35 -12.44 0.95 -6.82
CA MET A 35 -13.30 0.71 -7.98
C MET A 35 -12.62 1.05 -9.30
N PHE A 36 -11.38 1.54 -9.31
CA PHE A 36 -10.75 2.12 -10.49
C PHE A 36 -10.68 1.15 -11.67
N THR A 37 -10.28 -0.09 -11.45
CA THR A 37 -10.26 -1.15 -12.47
C THR A 37 -11.65 -1.39 -13.05
N LEU A 38 -12.69 -1.48 -12.20
CA LEU A 38 -14.06 -1.63 -12.65
C LEU A 38 -14.57 -0.42 -13.43
N ILE A 39 -14.18 0.79 -13.02
CA ILE A 39 -14.53 2.03 -13.76
C ILE A 39 -13.94 1.96 -15.17
N LEU A 40 -12.66 1.67 -15.30
CA LEU A 40 -12.00 1.56 -16.60
C LEU A 40 -12.61 0.46 -17.46
N ASN A 41 -12.95 -0.69 -16.88
CA ASN A 41 -13.55 -1.81 -17.60
C ASN A 41 -15.02 -1.55 -17.98
N GLN A 42 -15.89 -1.32 -16.97
CA GLN A 42 -17.34 -1.32 -17.19
C GLN A 42 -17.90 0.03 -17.66
N LYS A 43 -17.27 1.17 -17.29
CA LYS A 43 -17.73 2.51 -17.71
C LYS A 43 -17.06 3.00 -18.98
N LEU A 44 -15.80 2.63 -19.22
CA LEU A 44 -15.06 3.04 -20.42
C LEU A 44 -14.89 1.89 -21.43
N GLY A 45 -15.23 0.65 -21.09
CA GLY A 45 -15.13 -0.49 -22.00
C GLY A 45 -13.70 -0.95 -22.30
N LEU A 46 -12.71 -0.59 -21.44
CA LEU A 46 -11.33 -0.98 -21.65
C LEU A 46 -11.13 -2.46 -21.33
N ASN A 47 -10.32 -3.14 -22.14
CA ASN A 47 -9.88 -4.49 -21.87
C ASN A 47 -8.80 -4.56 -20.78
N ALA A 48 -8.43 -5.75 -20.32
CA ALA A 48 -7.47 -5.90 -19.23
C ALA A 48 -6.09 -5.34 -19.60
N THR A 49 -5.62 -5.55 -20.83
CA THR A 49 -4.33 -5.02 -21.31
C THR A 49 -4.29 -3.50 -21.31
N ASP A 50 -5.37 -2.85 -21.76
CA ASP A 50 -5.47 -1.39 -21.78
C ASP A 50 -5.49 -0.81 -20.36
N ILE A 51 -6.20 -1.45 -19.43
CA ILE A 51 -6.23 -1.07 -18.02
C ILE A 51 -4.84 -1.19 -17.39
N ALA A 52 -4.12 -2.29 -17.64
CA ALA A 52 -2.74 -2.45 -17.19
C ALA A 52 -1.84 -1.33 -17.75
N SER A 53 -1.99 -1.01 -19.04
CA SER A 53 -1.22 0.04 -19.70
C SER A 53 -1.49 1.42 -19.09
N CYS A 54 -2.75 1.74 -18.77
CA CYS A 54 -3.12 2.97 -18.06
C CYS A 54 -2.48 3.04 -16.65
N MET A 55 -2.52 1.93 -15.90
CA MET A 55 -1.90 1.86 -14.57
C MET A 55 -0.37 2.01 -14.62
N ILE A 56 0.27 1.40 -15.63
CA ILE A 56 1.71 1.56 -15.85
C ILE A 56 2.06 3.01 -16.19
N LEU A 57 1.33 3.61 -17.11
CA LEU A 57 1.55 5.02 -17.48
C LEU A 57 1.41 5.94 -16.27
N TYR A 58 0.36 5.73 -15.47
CA TYR A 58 0.19 6.43 -14.20
C TYR A 58 1.38 6.21 -13.25
N GLY A 59 1.84 4.97 -13.09
CA GLY A 59 3.00 4.62 -12.25
C GLY A 59 4.30 5.30 -12.70
N ILE A 60 4.57 5.33 -14.02
CA ILE A 60 5.74 5.99 -14.60
C ILE A 60 5.73 7.50 -14.31
N VAL A 61 4.56 8.14 -14.37
CA VAL A 61 4.42 9.57 -14.10
C VAL A 61 4.41 9.87 -12.59
N SER A 62 3.74 9.07 -11.79
CA SER A 62 3.56 9.31 -10.34
C SER A 62 4.86 9.12 -9.55
N LEU A 63 5.74 8.19 -9.96
CA LEU A 63 6.98 7.90 -9.24
C LEU A 63 7.93 9.10 -9.15
N PRO A 64 8.32 9.77 -10.26
CA PRO A 64 9.16 10.97 -10.18
C PRO A 64 8.44 12.13 -9.46
N ILE A 65 7.11 12.25 -9.58
CA ILE A 65 6.32 13.27 -8.90
C ILE A 65 6.34 13.05 -7.39
N SER A 66 6.18 11.81 -6.91
CA SER A 66 6.27 11.48 -5.48
C SER A 66 7.66 11.75 -4.92
N LEU A 67 8.73 11.42 -5.66
CA LEU A 67 10.10 11.72 -5.26
C LEU A 67 10.37 13.24 -5.19
N PHE A 68 9.78 13.99 -6.13
CA PHE A 68 9.82 15.46 -6.09
C PHE A 68 9.04 16.01 -4.88
N GLY A 69 7.87 15.42 -4.57
CA GLY A 69 7.06 15.75 -3.40
C GLY A 69 7.84 15.60 -2.09
N GLY A 70 8.62 14.53 -1.93
CA GLY A 70 9.51 14.36 -0.79
C GLY A 70 10.54 15.49 -0.65
N LYS A 71 11.20 15.87 -1.75
CA LYS A 71 12.16 17.00 -1.75
C LYS A 71 11.48 18.34 -1.47
N LEU A 72 10.23 18.49 -1.89
CA LEU A 72 9.43 19.70 -1.65
C LEU A 72 9.06 19.79 -0.16
N ALA A 73 8.68 18.66 0.46
CA ALA A 73 8.38 18.56 1.89
C ALA A 73 9.60 18.90 2.80
N ASP A 74 10.82 18.68 2.31
CA ASP A 74 12.06 19.06 3.02
C ASP A 74 12.35 20.57 2.97
N LYS A 75 11.88 21.26 1.92
CA LYS A 75 12.22 22.67 1.66
C LYS A 75 11.13 23.66 1.99
N LEU A 76 9.88 23.26 1.84
CA LEU A 76 8.70 24.12 2.02
C LEU A 76 7.91 23.72 3.26
N ASN A 77 6.97 24.59 3.61
CA ASN A 77 6.01 24.31 4.68
C ASN A 77 5.09 23.15 4.27
N LYS A 78 5.19 22.04 4.97
CA LYS A 78 4.47 20.78 4.69
C LYS A 78 2.95 20.97 4.71
N LYS A 79 2.44 21.78 5.66
CA LYS A 79 1.01 22.12 5.74
C LYS A 79 0.53 22.84 4.47
N ASN A 80 1.29 23.79 3.95
CA ASN A 80 0.94 24.51 2.73
C ASN A 80 0.95 23.59 1.52
N ILE A 81 1.89 22.65 1.44
CA ILE A 81 1.92 21.64 0.36
C ILE A 81 0.65 20.80 0.40
N ILE A 82 0.27 20.27 1.58
CA ILE A 82 -0.96 19.50 1.77
C ILE A 82 -2.17 20.31 1.29
N VAL A 83 -2.32 21.53 1.80
CA VAL A 83 -3.48 22.38 1.46
C VAL A 83 -3.58 22.67 -0.04
N VAL A 84 -2.46 22.99 -0.70
CA VAL A 84 -2.45 23.28 -2.15
C VAL A 84 -2.77 22.02 -2.95
N CYS A 85 -2.16 20.88 -2.62
CA CYS A 85 -2.44 19.61 -3.30
C CYS A 85 -3.88 19.16 -3.11
N ASP A 86 -4.41 19.31 -1.91
CA ASP A 86 -5.81 19.00 -1.61
C ASP A 86 -6.79 19.90 -2.36
N LEU A 87 -6.53 21.20 -2.47
CA LEU A 87 -7.39 22.12 -3.22
C LEU A 87 -7.51 21.71 -4.70
N VAL A 88 -6.39 21.30 -5.32
CA VAL A 88 -6.41 20.80 -6.70
C VAL A 88 -7.19 19.48 -6.77
N SER A 89 -6.97 18.57 -5.81
CA SER A 89 -7.69 17.30 -5.73
C SER A 89 -9.20 17.52 -5.53
N ILE A 90 -9.61 18.40 -4.63
CA ILE A 90 -11.01 18.75 -4.38
C ILE A 90 -11.67 19.29 -5.65
N ALA A 91 -11.02 20.26 -6.33
CA ALA A 91 -11.54 20.81 -7.58
C ALA A 91 -11.72 19.73 -8.66
N SER A 92 -10.74 18.82 -8.78
CA SER A 92 -10.77 17.69 -9.70
C SER A 92 -11.91 16.72 -9.37
N PHE A 93 -12.10 16.37 -8.11
CA PHE A 93 -13.19 15.48 -7.68
C PHE A 93 -14.56 16.11 -7.86
N ILE A 94 -14.71 17.42 -7.60
CA ILE A 94 -15.96 18.15 -7.87
C ILE A 94 -16.24 18.15 -9.38
N TYR A 95 -15.25 18.41 -10.22
CA TYR A 95 -15.41 18.32 -11.67
C TYR A 95 -15.90 16.93 -12.08
N CYS A 96 -15.23 15.84 -11.63
CA CYS A 96 -15.65 14.48 -11.93
C CYS A 96 -17.05 14.13 -11.41
N ALA A 97 -17.51 14.79 -10.34
CA ALA A 97 -18.86 14.62 -9.81
C ALA A 97 -19.94 15.29 -10.69
N LEU A 98 -19.59 16.35 -11.42
CA LEU A 98 -20.52 17.14 -12.22
C LEU A 98 -20.63 16.67 -13.68
N VAL A 99 -19.65 15.88 -14.16
CA VAL A 99 -19.62 15.41 -15.55
C VAL A 99 -19.84 13.89 -15.62
N PRO A 100 -20.32 13.38 -16.77
CA PRO A 100 -20.36 11.93 -17.00
C PRO A 100 -18.97 11.31 -16.91
N VAL A 101 -18.91 10.03 -16.54
CA VAL A 101 -17.64 9.26 -16.51
C VAL A 101 -17.20 9.01 -17.94
N THR A 102 -16.16 9.72 -18.35
CA THR A 102 -15.55 9.68 -19.68
C THR A 102 -14.03 9.59 -19.55
N PHE A 103 -13.34 9.40 -20.65
CA PHE A 103 -11.88 9.42 -20.63
C PHE A 103 -11.30 10.73 -20.06
N SER A 104 -11.93 11.88 -20.37
CA SER A 104 -11.48 13.16 -19.82
C SER A 104 -11.64 13.24 -18.29
N SER A 105 -12.73 12.71 -17.72
CA SER A 105 -12.90 12.69 -16.26
C SER A 105 -11.87 11.77 -15.58
N ILE A 106 -11.46 10.69 -16.23
CA ILE A 106 -10.40 9.81 -15.73
C ILE A 106 -9.03 10.52 -15.77
N VAL A 107 -8.74 11.29 -16.81
CA VAL A 107 -7.52 12.12 -16.87
C VAL A 107 -7.50 13.15 -15.73
N VAL A 108 -8.63 13.82 -15.47
CA VAL A 108 -8.74 14.78 -14.35
C VAL A 108 -8.58 14.05 -12.99
N PHE A 109 -9.17 12.86 -12.84
CA PHE A 109 -8.95 12.03 -11.65
C PHE A 109 -7.48 11.62 -11.50
N ALA A 110 -6.79 11.27 -12.60
CA ALA A 110 -5.36 10.96 -12.58
C ALA A 110 -4.54 12.17 -12.12
N VAL A 111 -4.88 13.38 -12.58
CA VAL A 111 -4.24 14.62 -12.09
C VAL A 111 -4.43 14.79 -10.58
N ALA A 112 -5.65 14.61 -10.06
CA ALA A 112 -5.89 14.63 -8.61
C ALA A 112 -4.99 13.64 -7.87
N SER A 113 -4.90 12.42 -8.37
CA SER A 113 -4.08 11.36 -7.79
C SER A 113 -2.57 11.67 -7.83
N LEU A 114 -2.08 12.38 -8.86
CA LEU A 114 -0.69 12.85 -8.93
C LEU A 114 -0.41 13.92 -7.86
N PHE A 115 -1.32 14.84 -7.61
CA PHE A 115 -1.19 15.81 -6.52
C PHE A 115 -1.22 15.12 -5.15
N GLN A 116 -2.04 14.10 -4.96
CA GLN A 116 -2.02 13.27 -3.75
C GLN A 116 -0.66 12.55 -3.57
N SER A 117 0.00 12.15 -4.66
CA SER A 117 1.36 11.56 -4.58
C SER A 117 2.42 12.55 -4.07
N VAL A 118 2.21 13.86 -4.21
CA VAL A 118 3.03 14.92 -3.60
C VAL A 118 2.64 15.16 -2.14
N GLU A 119 1.35 15.09 -1.83
CA GLU A 119 0.82 15.30 -0.49
C GLU A 119 1.30 14.24 0.51
N TRP A 120 1.30 12.96 0.13
CA TRP A 120 1.60 11.83 1.02
C TRP A 120 2.93 11.94 1.76
N PRO A 121 4.08 12.22 1.10
CA PRO A 121 5.35 12.43 1.78
C PRO A 121 5.30 13.61 2.77
N SER A 122 4.55 14.67 2.43
CA SER A 122 4.38 15.85 3.29
C SER A 122 3.57 15.52 4.53
N TYR A 123 2.55 14.68 4.39
CA TYR A 123 1.73 14.20 5.51
C TYR A 123 2.55 13.33 6.47
N ASP A 124 3.30 12.38 5.94
CA ASP A 124 4.17 11.52 6.75
C ASP A 124 5.28 12.32 7.43
N ALA A 125 5.82 13.34 6.76
CA ALA A 125 6.78 14.25 7.35
C ALA A 125 6.18 15.10 8.49
N LEU A 126 4.90 15.52 8.39
CA LEU A 126 4.18 16.16 9.51
C LEU A 126 4.02 15.21 10.70
N VAL A 127 3.67 13.95 10.47
CA VAL A 127 3.60 12.94 11.54
C VAL A 127 4.96 12.79 12.23
N ALA A 128 6.06 12.81 11.48
CA ALA A 128 7.41 12.79 12.03
C ALA A 128 7.74 14.03 12.84
N ASP A 129 7.36 15.23 12.36
CA ASP A 129 7.65 16.51 13.04
C ASP A 129 6.92 16.65 14.38
N PHE A 130 5.72 16.10 14.48
CA PHE A 130 4.94 16.12 15.74
C PHE A 130 5.24 14.92 16.65
N SER A 131 6.10 13.99 16.26
CA SER A 131 6.53 12.85 17.08
C SER A 131 7.95 13.04 17.59
N THR A 132 8.23 12.55 18.81
CA THR A 132 9.58 12.42 19.36
C THR A 132 10.20 11.10 18.90
N SER A 133 11.54 10.95 19.02
CA SER A 133 12.22 9.68 18.71
C SER A 133 11.64 8.48 19.49
N LYS A 134 11.14 8.71 20.72
CA LYS A 134 10.50 7.69 21.57
C LYS A 134 9.08 7.31 21.12
N ASP A 135 8.34 8.27 20.53
CA ASP A 135 6.93 8.10 20.18
C ASP A 135 6.70 7.91 18.69
N ARG A 136 7.76 7.99 17.87
CA ARG A 136 7.69 7.95 16.40
C ARG A 136 7.00 6.69 15.88
N GLU A 137 7.39 5.53 16.40
CA GLU A 137 6.77 4.25 16.03
C GLU A 137 5.26 4.23 16.35
N LYS A 138 4.88 4.73 17.52
CA LYS A 138 3.46 4.84 17.91
C LYS A 138 2.69 5.82 17.01
N ALA A 139 3.32 6.95 16.63
CA ALA A 139 2.70 7.94 15.76
C ALA A 139 2.42 7.37 14.36
N TYR A 140 3.39 6.68 13.76
CA TYR A 140 3.20 6.02 12.46
C TYR A 140 2.19 4.86 12.55
N SER A 141 2.22 4.08 13.62
CA SER A 141 1.23 3.04 13.86
C SER A 141 -0.19 3.62 13.99
N LEU A 142 -0.34 4.77 14.66
CA LEU A 142 -1.61 5.48 14.77
C LEU A 142 -2.10 5.99 13.40
N ASN A 143 -1.20 6.54 12.58
CA ASN A 143 -1.51 6.99 11.22
C ASN A 143 -1.95 5.82 10.32
N TYR A 144 -1.26 4.69 10.39
CA TYR A 144 -1.63 3.47 9.66
C TYR A 144 -3.00 2.92 10.10
N LEU A 145 -3.27 2.92 11.42
CA LEU A 145 -4.57 2.54 11.96
C LEU A 145 -5.68 3.46 11.43
N GLY A 146 -5.43 4.78 11.41
CA GLY A 146 -6.37 5.76 10.87
C GLY A 146 -6.69 5.54 9.39
N ALA A 147 -5.68 5.24 8.59
CA ALA A 147 -5.85 4.93 7.17
C ALA A 147 -6.78 3.72 6.97
N ASN A 148 -6.53 2.62 7.69
CA ASN A 148 -7.36 1.42 7.58
C ASN A 148 -8.76 1.60 8.14
N LEU A 149 -8.93 2.35 9.26
CA LEU A 149 -10.26 2.66 9.80
C LEU A 149 -11.12 3.45 8.80
N GLY A 150 -10.51 4.42 8.08
CA GLY A 150 -11.20 5.16 7.02
C GLY A 150 -11.67 4.23 5.90
N LEU A 151 -10.85 3.27 5.51
CA LEU A 151 -11.14 2.33 4.42
C LEU A 151 -12.12 1.20 4.80
N VAL A 152 -12.55 1.07 6.07
CA VAL A 152 -13.50 0.00 6.46
C VAL A 152 -14.83 0.09 5.72
N LEU A 153 -15.39 1.29 5.57
CA LEU A 153 -16.71 1.48 4.96
C LEU A 153 -16.64 1.97 3.51
N SER A 154 -15.58 2.69 3.16
CA SER A 154 -15.43 3.37 1.88
C SER A 154 -15.61 2.45 0.65
N PRO A 155 -14.93 1.30 0.53
CA PRO A 155 -15.05 0.45 -0.64
C PRO A 155 -16.44 -0.20 -0.78
N THR A 156 -17.09 -0.56 0.33
CA THR A 156 -18.47 -1.08 0.29
C THR A 156 -19.44 -0.03 -0.21
N LEU A 157 -19.36 1.20 0.32
CA LEU A 157 -20.18 2.32 -0.15
C LEU A 157 -19.91 2.63 -1.62
N ALA A 158 -18.64 2.61 -2.04
CA ALA A 158 -18.26 2.78 -3.44
C ALA A 158 -18.93 1.72 -4.34
N GLY A 159 -18.95 0.46 -3.91
CA GLY A 159 -19.61 -0.63 -4.61
C GLY A 159 -21.12 -0.39 -4.81
N PHE A 160 -21.83 0.09 -3.78
CA PHE A 160 -23.26 0.43 -3.89
C PHE A 160 -23.51 1.62 -4.82
N LEU A 161 -22.63 2.61 -4.81
CA LEU A 161 -22.76 3.81 -5.66
C LEU A 161 -22.32 3.57 -7.11
N PHE A 162 -21.55 2.51 -7.36
CA PHE A 162 -20.86 2.27 -8.62
C PHE A 162 -21.77 2.27 -9.85
N ASN A 163 -22.91 1.58 -9.78
CA ASN A 163 -23.75 1.38 -10.95
C ASN A 163 -24.48 2.66 -11.37
N ASN A 164 -25.16 3.31 -10.43
CA ASN A 164 -26.13 4.38 -10.72
C ASN A 164 -25.71 5.76 -10.17
N HIS A 165 -24.80 5.83 -9.22
CA HIS A 165 -24.47 7.05 -8.48
C HIS A 165 -22.96 7.27 -8.34
N LEU A 166 -22.16 6.85 -9.34
CA LEU A 166 -20.70 6.99 -9.28
C LEU A 166 -20.26 8.46 -9.11
N ASN A 167 -21.01 9.39 -9.67
CA ASN A 167 -20.79 10.84 -9.50
C ASN A 167 -20.86 11.23 -8.01
N LEU A 168 -21.76 10.62 -7.24
CA LEU A 168 -21.85 10.86 -5.79
C LEU A 168 -20.61 10.31 -5.05
N ALA A 169 -20.04 9.21 -5.51
CA ALA A 169 -18.79 8.71 -4.94
C ALA A 169 -17.62 9.69 -5.14
N PHE A 170 -17.52 10.32 -6.32
CA PHE A 170 -16.54 11.39 -6.55
C PHE A 170 -16.80 12.59 -5.64
N LEU A 171 -18.06 13.02 -5.48
CA LEU A 171 -18.43 14.14 -4.63
C LEU A 171 -18.08 13.87 -3.15
N ILE A 172 -18.41 12.69 -2.64
CA ILE A 172 -18.09 12.28 -1.25
C ILE A 172 -16.58 12.29 -1.04
N ASN A 173 -15.80 11.81 -2.01
CA ASN A 173 -14.34 11.84 -1.94
C ASN A 173 -13.82 13.30 -1.84
N GLY A 174 -14.30 14.20 -2.70
CA GLY A 174 -13.94 15.63 -2.65
C GLY A 174 -14.31 16.28 -1.31
N ILE A 175 -15.52 16.02 -0.79
CA ILE A 175 -15.98 16.55 0.50
C ILE A 175 -15.12 16.00 1.65
N ALA A 176 -14.78 14.73 1.63
CA ALA A 176 -13.96 14.10 2.68
C ALA A 176 -12.55 14.71 2.74
N ILE A 177 -11.93 14.94 1.58
CA ILE A 177 -10.65 15.66 1.49
C ILE A 177 -10.82 17.09 2.00
N ALA A 178 -11.85 17.82 1.58
CA ALA A 178 -12.10 19.20 2.01
C ALA A 178 -12.23 19.30 3.53
N LEU A 179 -12.98 18.41 4.16
CA LEU A 179 -13.14 18.39 5.62
C LEU A 179 -11.82 18.10 6.34
N SER A 180 -11.00 17.16 5.81
CA SER A 180 -9.66 16.89 6.32
C SER A 180 -8.74 18.11 6.19
N THR A 181 -8.73 18.74 5.03
CA THR A 181 -7.90 19.92 4.74
C THR A 181 -8.29 21.10 5.63
N ILE A 182 -9.59 21.36 5.82
CA ILE A 182 -10.10 22.38 6.74
C ILE A 182 -9.63 22.10 8.16
N LEU A 183 -9.72 20.85 8.63
CA LEU A 183 -9.26 20.46 9.95
C LEU A 183 -7.77 20.72 10.12
N ILE A 184 -6.94 20.31 9.16
CA ILE A 184 -5.50 20.52 9.16
C ILE A 184 -5.16 22.01 9.11
N PHE A 185 -5.79 22.75 8.22
CA PHE A 185 -5.54 24.18 8.04
C PHE A 185 -5.75 24.98 9.34
N PHE A 186 -6.85 24.75 10.05
CA PHE A 186 -7.19 25.52 11.24
C PHE A 186 -6.57 25.00 12.54
N ARG A 187 -6.28 23.71 12.63
CA ARG A 187 -5.83 23.07 13.87
C ARG A 187 -4.36 22.75 13.92
N ILE A 188 -3.68 22.59 12.81
CA ILE A 188 -2.24 22.34 12.75
C ILE A 188 -1.53 23.69 12.62
N LYS A 189 -0.69 24.00 13.63
CA LYS A 189 0.19 25.18 13.61
C LYS A 189 1.47 24.83 12.85
N ASP A 190 2.05 25.83 12.20
CA ASP A 190 3.35 25.67 11.54
C ASP A 190 4.44 25.33 12.57
N VAL A 191 5.14 24.24 12.32
CA VAL A 191 6.32 23.88 13.12
C VAL A 191 7.55 24.08 12.26
N HIS A 192 8.36 25.07 12.63
CA HIS A 192 9.75 25.14 12.19
C HIS A 192 10.54 24.23 13.13
N ARG A 193 10.95 23.07 12.64
CA ARG A 193 11.83 22.19 13.40
C ARG A 193 13.26 22.69 13.28
N GLU A 194 13.88 23.09 14.39
CA GLU A 194 15.32 23.05 14.51
C GLU A 194 15.75 21.59 14.34
N LYS A 195 16.66 21.34 13.39
CA LYS A 195 17.21 20.00 13.14
C LYS A 195 17.88 19.51 14.42
N GLU A 196 17.18 18.73 15.23
CA GLU A 196 17.84 17.88 16.21
C GLU A 196 18.72 16.90 15.42
N SER A 197 20.03 16.98 15.64
CA SER A 197 20.99 16.00 15.15
C SER A 197 20.58 14.64 15.73
N GLU A 198 20.04 13.79 14.90
CA GLU A 198 19.76 12.40 15.27
C GLU A 198 21.09 11.72 15.62
N SER A 199 21.30 11.50 16.91
CA SER A 199 22.30 10.56 17.37
C SER A 199 21.85 9.16 16.96
N SER A 200 22.46 8.65 15.89
CA SER A 200 22.31 7.29 15.41
C SER A 200 22.66 6.30 16.52
N SER A 201 21.71 5.48 16.93
CA SER A 201 21.95 4.34 17.81
C SER A 201 22.84 3.31 17.11
N ASN A 202 23.91 2.96 17.79
CA ASN A 202 24.99 2.07 17.43
C ASN A 202 24.51 0.68 17.00
N TYR A 203 24.50 0.40 15.70
CA TYR A 203 24.87 -0.84 15.03
C TYR A 203 25.25 -0.45 13.59
N GLU A 204 26.40 0.20 13.45
CA GLU A 204 26.97 0.53 12.15
C GLU A 204 27.83 -0.66 11.71
N ALA A 205 27.38 -1.30 10.62
CA ALA A 205 28.32 -2.03 9.80
C ALA A 205 29.19 -0.97 9.11
N ASP A 206 30.46 -0.86 9.54
CA ASP A 206 31.47 -0.04 8.91
C ASP A 206 31.60 -0.43 7.44
N LEU A 207 31.06 0.40 6.57
CA LEU A 207 31.29 0.33 5.14
C LEU A 207 31.79 1.67 4.67
N ASP A 208 32.91 1.66 3.95
CA ASP A 208 33.50 2.79 3.27
C ASP A 208 32.42 3.67 2.62
N SER A 209 32.40 4.94 2.94
CA SER A 209 31.49 5.97 2.40
C SER A 209 31.52 6.10 0.87
N ASN A 210 32.43 5.43 0.20
CA ASN A 210 32.65 5.43 -1.25
C ASN A 210 31.93 4.28 -2.00
N THR A 211 31.28 3.34 -1.32
CA THR A 211 30.62 2.21 -2.01
C THR A 211 29.27 2.66 -2.56
N SER A 212 29.04 2.53 -3.86
CA SER A 212 27.75 2.79 -4.51
C SER A 212 26.68 1.82 -3.98
N ALA A 213 25.44 2.32 -3.74
CA ALA A 213 24.30 1.49 -3.32
C ALA A 213 24.05 0.30 -4.26
N LEU A 214 24.22 0.51 -5.57
CA LEU A 214 24.10 -0.55 -6.59
C LEU A 214 25.19 -1.61 -6.39
N SER A 215 26.46 -1.20 -6.16
CA SER A 215 27.55 -2.14 -5.91
C SER A 215 27.30 -2.97 -4.65
N TYR A 216 26.74 -2.39 -3.60
CA TYR A 216 26.36 -3.12 -2.39
C TYR A 216 25.27 -4.16 -2.67
N ILE A 217 24.22 -3.78 -3.39
CA ILE A 217 23.12 -4.69 -3.76
C ILE A 217 23.66 -5.90 -4.53
N PHE A 218 24.48 -5.68 -5.57
CA PHE A 218 25.00 -6.78 -6.41
C PHE A 218 26.02 -7.66 -5.70
N LYS A 219 26.75 -7.15 -4.71
CA LYS A 219 27.68 -7.94 -3.90
C LYS A 219 26.99 -8.73 -2.80
N ASN A 220 25.79 -8.32 -2.35
CA ASN A 220 25.07 -8.98 -1.26
C ASN A 220 23.95 -9.86 -1.80
N ARG A 221 24.21 -11.17 -1.84
CA ARG A 221 23.26 -12.16 -2.38
C ARG A 221 21.93 -12.21 -1.65
N VAL A 222 21.88 -11.90 -0.35
CA VAL A 222 20.63 -11.86 0.43
C VAL A 222 19.80 -10.64 0.00
N VAL A 223 20.44 -9.48 -0.15
CA VAL A 223 19.75 -8.23 -0.54
C VAL A 223 19.23 -8.30 -1.97
N ILE A 224 20.02 -8.83 -2.92
CA ILE A 224 19.54 -8.93 -4.31
C ILE A 224 18.40 -9.93 -4.44
N LEU A 225 18.46 -11.09 -3.75
CA LEU A 225 17.36 -12.05 -3.73
C LEU A 225 16.10 -11.47 -3.10
N PHE A 226 16.25 -10.68 -2.03
CA PHE A 226 15.13 -9.95 -1.42
C PHE A 226 14.48 -8.97 -2.40
N ILE A 227 15.28 -8.18 -3.14
CA ILE A 227 14.76 -7.22 -4.13
C ILE A 227 14.03 -7.95 -5.26
N LEU A 228 14.59 -9.06 -5.77
CA LEU A 228 13.95 -9.86 -6.82
C LEU A 228 12.64 -10.49 -6.33
N ALA A 229 12.63 -11.09 -5.15
CA ALA A 229 11.41 -11.62 -4.55
C ALA A 229 10.37 -10.52 -4.32
N SER A 230 10.77 -9.35 -3.79
CA SER A 230 9.88 -8.21 -3.58
C SER A 230 9.29 -7.64 -4.89
N ALA A 231 10.03 -7.70 -5.99
CA ALA A 231 9.53 -7.29 -7.29
C ALA A 231 8.42 -8.24 -7.80
N LEU A 232 8.57 -9.55 -7.58
CA LEU A 232 7.52 -10.53 -7.89
C LEU A 232 6.33 -10.38 -6.93
N ALA A 233 6.59 -10.24 -5.62
CA ALA A 233 5.57 -9.99 -4.60
C ALA A 233 4.67 -8.81 -4.93
N ASN A 234 5.27 -7.71 -5.38
CA ASN A 234 4.52 -6.52 -5.78
C ASN A 234 3.56 -6.81 -6.94
N GLY A 235 4.00 -7.58 -7.93
CA GLY A 235 3.16 -8.01 -9.04
C GLY A 235 2.03 -8.95 -8.62
N VAL A 236 2.33 -9.93 -7.77
CA VAL A 236 1.33 -10.86 -7.23
C VAL A 236 0.30 -10.09 -6.40
N TYR A 237 0.74 -9.21 -5.50
CA TYR A 237 -0.16 -8.40 -4.67
C TYR A 237 -1.03 -7.45 -5.50
N ALA A 238 -0.50 -6.86 -6.58
CA ALA A 238 -1.25 -5.95 -7.44
C ALA A 238 -2.51 -6.58 -8.04
N MET A 239 -2.56 -7.91 -8.17
CA MET A 239 -3.71 -8.64 -8.71
C MET A 239 -4.97 -8.50 -7.86
N TYR A 240 -4.83 -8.21 -6.58
CA TYR A 240 -5.95 -7.90 -5.69
C TYR A 240 -6.78 -6.70 -6.19
N ASN A 241 -6.13 -5.63 -6.62
CA ASN A 241 -6.81 -4.43 -7.12
C ASN A 241 -6.98 -4.40 -8.66
N TYR A 242 -6.44 -5.37 -9.36
CA TYR A 242 -6.47 -5.41 -10.81
C TYR A 242 -7.31 -6.58 -11.35
N LEU A 243 -6.88 -7.82 -11.11
CA LEU A 243 -7.52 -9.01 -11.69
C LEU A 243 -8.80 -9.41 -10.94
N MET A 244 -8.78 -9.33 -9.62
CA MET A 244 -9.91 -9.72 -8.78
C MET A 244 -11.18 -8.89 -9.07
N PRO A 245 -11.14 -7.54 -9.15
CA PRO A 245 -12.35 -6.79 -9.53
C PRO A 245 -12.82 -7.06 -10.95
N LEU A 246 -11.93 -7.33 -11.92
CA LEU A 246 -12.33 -7.72 -13.28
C LEU A 246 -13.19 -8.98 -13.26
N ASP A 247 -12.73 -10.02 -12.57
CA ASP A 247 -13.45 -11.28 -12.48
C ASP A 247 -14.75 -11.18 -11.68
N MET A 248 -14.76 -10.37 -10.61
CA MET A 248 -15.99 -10.09 -9.86
C MET A 248 -17.01 -9.37 -10.74
N GLY A 249 -16.57 -8.42 -11.56
CA GLY A 249 -17.42 -7.72 -12.52
C GLY A 249 -17.99 -8.65 -13.60
N LEU A 250 -17.16 -9.55 -14.14
CA LEU A 250 -17.57 -10.55 -15.13
C LEU A 250 -18.55 -11.58 -14.54
N THR A 251 -18.24 -12.10 -13.34
CA THR A 251 -19.01 -13.21 -12.75
C THR A 251 -20.35 -12.75 -12.19
N TYR A 252 -20.40 -11.55 -11.59
CA TYR A 252 -21.57 -11.09 -10.85
C TYR A 252 -22.25 -9.86 -11.46
N ALA A 253 -21.77 -9.38 -12.60
CA ALA A 253 -22.31 -8.21 -13.30
C ALA A 253 -22.51 -7.01 -12.35
N GLU A 254 -23.73 -6.48 -12.23
CA GLU A 254 -24.06 -5.34 -11.38
C GLU A 254 -23.73 -5.53 -9.88
N ARG A 255 -23.73 -6.77 -9.39
CA ARG A 255 -23.38 -7.09 -7.99
C ARG A 255 -21.88 -7.18 -7.77
N GLY A 256 -21.07 -7.27 -8.83
CA GLY A 256 -19.62 -7.45 -8.74
C GLY A 256 -18.93 -6.33 -7.99
N SER A 257 -19.33 -5.08 -8.24
CA SER A 257 -18.79 -3.91 -7.55
C SER A 257 -19.09 -3.91 -6.04
N VAL A 258 -20.32 -4.27 -5.66
CA VAL A 258 -20.72 -4.35 -4.24
C VAL A 258 -19.96 -5.46 -3.52
N LEU A 259 -19.85 -6.64 -4.15
CA LEU A 259 -19.11 -7.78 -3.59
C LEU A 259 -17.63 -7.45 -3.43
N PHE A 260 -16.98 -6.91 -4.45
CA PHE A 260 -15.57 -6.53 -4.38
C PHE A 260 -15.33 -5.44 -3.35
N GLY A 261 -16.16 -4.40 -3.30
CA GLY A 261 -16.09 -3.36 -2.28
C GLY A 261 -16.25 -3.91 -0.86
N SER A 262 -17.19 -4.84 -0.67
CA SER A 262 -17.39 -5.52 0.62
C SER A 262 -16.21 -6.42 1.01
N MET A 263 -15.60 -7.11 0.06
CA MET A 263 -14.36 -7.88 0.29
C MET A 263 -13.22 -6.98 0.72
N THR A 264 -13.05 -5.83 0.07
CA THR A 264 -12.04 -4.83 0.46
C THR A 264 -12.29 -4.27 1.86
N SER A 265 -13.54 -4.03 2.23
CA SER A 265 -13.90 -3.63 3.60
C SER A 265 -13.57 -4.72 4.63
N VAL A 266 -13.81 -6.01 4.31
CA VAL A 266 -13.43 -7.15 5.16
C VAL A 266 -11.90 -7.21 5.31
N ASN A 267 -11.13 -7.00 4.23
CA ASN A 267 -9.67 -6.90 4.31
C ASN A 267 -9.28 -5.84 5.36
N CYS A 268 -9.79 -4.62 5.27
CA CYS A 268 -9.48 -3.54 6.22
C CYS A 268 -9.87 -3.90 7.67
N ILE A 269 -11.04 -4.53 7.88
CA ILE A 269 -11.48 -4.99 9.20
C ILE A 269 -10.49 -6.02 9.78
N VAL A 270 -10.10 -7.00 8.98
CA VAL A 270 -9.15 -8.05 9.41
C VAL A 270 -7.78 -7.42 9.71
N VAL A 271 -7.28 -6.49 8.89
CA VAL A 271 -6.05 -5.75 9.19
C VAL A 271 -6.13 -5.05 10.54
N VAL A 272 -7.19 -4.27 10.77
CA VAL A 272 -7.35 -3.49 12.02
C VAL A 272 -7.47 -4.38 13.25
N THR A 273 -8.21 -5.48 13.17
CA THR A 273 -8.50 -6.34 14.31
C THR A 273 -7.42 -7.38 14.58
N CYS A 274 -6.80 -7.93 13.53
CA CYS A 274 -5.92 -9.08 13.65
C CYS A 274 -4.43 -8.73 13.68
N THR A 275 -3.98 -7.56 13.18
CA THR A 275 -2.55 -7.22 13.13
C THR A 275 -1.88 -7.30 14.50
N ALA A 276 -2.47 -6.71 15.54
CA ALA A 276 -1.91 -6.74 16.89
C ALA A 276 -1.84 -8.17 17.47
N LEU A 277 -2.85 -9.00 17.19
CA LEU A 277 -2.90 -10.39 17.61
C LEU A 277 -1.83 -11.22 16.91
N ILE A 278 -1.71 -11.09 15.59
CA ILE A 278 -0.71 -11.80 14.78
C ILE A 278 0.69 -11.41 15.21
N THR A 279 0.95 -10.11 15.40
CA THR A 279 2.25 -9.61 15.87
C THR A 279 2.64 -10.27 17.18
N ARG A 280 1.71 -10.39 18.13
CA ARG A 280 1.95 -11.00 19.44
C ARG A 280 2.15 -12.52 19.35
N LEU A 281 1.29 -13.22 18.62
CA LEU A 281 1.32 -14.70 18.52
C LEU A 281 2.57 -15.19 17.79
N PHE A 282 2.96 -14.48 16.72
CA PHE A 282 4.07 -14.89 15.86
C PHE A 282 5.35 -14.06 16.09
N ARG A 283 5.49 -13.43 17.27
CA ARG A 283 6.67 -12.65 17.64
C ARG A 283 7.98 -13.46 17.51
N LYS A 284 7.94 -14.74 17.86
CA LYS A 284 9.11 -15.65 17.81
C LYS A 284 9.43 -16.17 16.40
N LEU A 285 8.52 -16.01 15.44
CA LEU A 285 8.76 -16.44 14.08
C LEU A 285 9.73 -15.48 13.39
N ARG A 286 10.77 -16.02 12.75
CA ARG A 286 11.78 -15.25 12.01
C ARG A 286 11.15 -14.48 10.85
N GLU A 287 11.74 -13.36 10.45
CA GLU A 287 11.23 -12.49 9.37
C GLU A 287 11.04 -13.25 8.06
N ALA A 288 12.07 -14.02 7.61
CA ALA A 288 11.96 -14.84 6.41
C ALA A 288 10.88 -15.92 6.52
N GLY A 289 10.66 -16.49 7.71
CA GLY A 289 9.56 -17.44 7.97
C GLY A 289 8.19 -16.79 7.89
N LYS A 290 8.06 -15.55 8.37
CA LYS A 290 6.83 -14.75 8.20
C LYS A 290 6.55 -14.43 6.73
N MET A 291 7.59 -14.07 5.95
CA MET A 291 7.45 -13.83 4.52
C MET A 291 6.99 -15.08 3.76
N LEU A 292 7.60 -16.25 4.04
CA LEU A 292 7.17 -17.53 3.46
C LEU A 292 5.71 -17.85 3.80
N ALA A 293 5.34 -17.74 5.09
CA ALA A 293 3.97 -17.97 5.52
C ALA A 293 3.00 -16.97 4.90
N GLY A 294 3.41 -15.69 4.83
CA GLY A 294 2.63 -14.62 4.25
C GLY A 294 2.31 -14.87 2.79
N GLU A 295 3.32 -15.15 1.99
CA GLU A 295 3.15 -15.41 0.56
C GLU A 295 2.35 -16.69 0.30
N SER A 296 2.59 -17.75 1.07
CA SER A 296 1.79 -18.98 0.98
C SER A 296 0.30 -18.73 1.23
N LEU A 297 -0.04 -17.87 2.18
CA LEU A 297 -1.43 -17.50 2.47
C LEU A 297 -2.03 -16.62 1.37
N ILE A 298 -1.27 -15.69 0.78
CA ILE A 298 -1.70 -14.89 -0.37
C ILE A 298 -2.05 -15.81 -1.53
N LEU A 299 -1.16 -16.74 -1.89
CA LEU A 299 -1.40 -17.69 -2.99
C LEU A 299 -2.57 -18.64 -2.69
N LEU A 300 -2.72 -19.08 -1.44
CA LEU A 300 -3.87 -19.87 -1.01
C LEU A 300 -5.17 -19.08 -1.16
N GLY A 301 -5.18 -17.80 -0.78
CA GLY A 301 -6.31 -16.91 -0.99
C GLY A 301 -6.69 -16.81 -2.47
N TYR A 302 -5.73 -16.60 -3.35
CA TYR A 302 -5.98 -16.57 -4.80
C TYR A 302 -6.46 -17.91 -5.35
N LEU A 303 -5.92 -19.01 -4.87
CA LEU A 303 -6.37 -20.34 -5.27
C LEU A 303 -7.83 -20.60 -4.85
N ILE A 304 -8.21 -20.25 -3.61
CA ILE A 304 -9.60 -20.34 -3.15
C ILE A 304 -10.49 -19.44 -4.01
N PHE A 305 -10.07 -18.21 -4.30
CA PHE A 305 -10.82 -17.31 -5.16
C PHE A 305 -11.04 -17.90 -6.55
N LEU A 306 -9.97 -18.37 -7.21
CA LEU A 306 -10.05 -18.98 -8.55
C LEU A 306 -10.99 -20.19 -8.61
N LEU A 307 -10.91 -21.09 -7.61
CA LEU A 307 -11.68 -22.33 -7.61
C LEU A 307 -13.14 -22.11 -7.25
N PHE A 308 -13.45 -21.09 -6.46
CA PHE A 308 -14.77 -20.92 -5.86
C PHE A 308 -15.39 -19.56 -6.13
N ILE A 309 -14.96 -18.84 -7.16
CA ILE A 309 -15.47 -17.51 -7.50
C ILE A 309 -17.00 -17.48 -7.65
N GLN A 310 -17.62 -18.57 -8.07
CA GLN A 310 -19.09 -18.69 -8.22
C GLN A 310 -19.85 -18.69 -6.87
N ARG A 311 -19.15 -18.77 -5.75
CA ARG A 311 -19.73 -18.81 -4.41
C ARG A 311 -19.31 -17.58 -3.61
N PRO A 312 -20.15 -16.53 -3.47
CA PRO A 312 -19.76 -15.25 -2.88
C PRO A 312 -19.12 -15.40 -1.49
N TRP A 313 -19.67 -16.25 -0.62
CA TRP A 313 -19.15 -16.44 0.73
C TRP A 313 -17.71 -17.01 0.76
N LEU A 314 -17.32 -17.84 -0.23
CA LEU A 314 -15.95 -18.34 -0.34
C LEU A 314 -14.99 -17.25 -0.84
N CYS A 315 -15.47 -16.27 -1.60
CA CYS A 315 -14.66 -15.08 -1.94
C CYS A 315 -14.31 -14.27 -0.68
N PHE A 316 -15.21 -14.19 0.31
CA PHE A 316 -14.89 -13.57 1.61
C PHE A 316 -13.88 -14.39 2.43
N VAL A 317 -13.95 -15.72 2.36
CA VAL A 317 -12.90 -16.58 2.94
C VAL A 317 -11.56 -16.37 2.24
N ALA A 318 -11.56 -16.33 0.91
CA ALA A 318 -10.36 -16.10 0.10
C ALA A 318 -9.66 -14.79 0.49
N ILE A 319 -10.41 -13.67 0.57
CA ILE A 319 -9.83 -12.38 0.95
C ILE A 319 -9.36 -12.37 2.41
N THR A 320 -10.04 -13.07 3.31
CA THR A 320 -9.61 -13.17 4.71
C THR A 320 -8.27 -13.91 4.81
N VAL A 321 -8.11 -15.03 4.10
CA VAL A 321 -6.84 -15.79 4.04
C VAL A 321 -5.75 -14.95 3.41
N PHE A 322 -6.03 -14.27 2.29
CA PHE A 322 -5.13 -13.32 1.64
C PHE A 322 -4.66 -12.24 2.63
N THR A 323 -5.57 -11.66 3.40
CA THR A 323 -5.28 -10.58 4.35
C THR A 323 -4.35 -11.05 5.48
N PHE A 324 -4.49 -12.27 5.97
CA PHE A 324 -3.52 -12.82 6.92
C PHE A 324 -2.13 -12.87 6.31
N GLY A 325 -2.01 -13.27 5.04
CA GLY A 325 -0.75 -13.24 4.30
C GLY A 325 -0.17 -11.84 4.17
N GLU A 326 -0.99 -10.87 3.81
CA GLU A 326 -0.62 -9.45 3.73
C GLU A 326 -0.06 -8.92 5.06
N ILE A 327 -0.71 -9.24 6.19
CA ILE A 327 -0.24 -8.84 7.51
C ILE A 327 1.15 -9.42 7.80
N PHE A 328 1.38 -10.72 7.53
CA PHE A 328 2.69 -11.34 7.72
C PHE A 328 3.77 -10.67 6.89
N ASN A 329 3.51 -10.39 5.61
CA ASN A 329 4.46 -9.72 4.72
C ASN A 329 4.75 -8.28 5.17
N THR A 330 3.75 -7.52 5.57
CA THR A 330 3.90 -6.15 6.09
C THR A 330 4.76 -6.12 7.35
N LEU A 331 4.57 -7.07 8.26
CA LEU A 331 5.34 -7.15 9.51
C LEU A 331 6.79 -7.61 9.32
N ALA A 332 7.11 -8.27 8.20
CA ALA A 332 8.41 -8.91 8.00
C ALA A 332 9.32 -8.17 7.00
N SER A 333 8.78 -7.68 5.88
CA SER A 333 9.58 -7.22 4.74
C SER A 333 10.48 -6.04 5.06
N SER A 334 9.94 -4.99 5.67
CA SER A 334 10.71 -3.79 6.00
C SER A 334 11.76 -4.05 7.09
N PRO A 335 11.46 -4.71 8.22
CA PRO A 335 12.47 -5.10 9.21
C PRO A 335 13.54 -6.03 8.65
N PHE A 336 13.17 -6.98 7.79
CA PHE A 336 14.13 -7.89 7.15
C PHE A 336 15.21 -7.11 6.40
N LEU A 337 14.81 -6.21 5.50
CA LEU A 337 15.76 -5.44 4.70
C LEU A 337 16.56 -4.46 5.55
N THR A 338 15.90 -3.68 6.41
CA THR A 338 16.55 -2.60 7.17
C THR A 338 17.61 -3.08 8.15
N ARG A 339 17.52 -4.32 8.64
CA ARG A 339 18.54 -4.94 9.50
C ARG A 339 19.76 -5.45 8.75
N ARG A 340 19.67 -5.60 7.42
CA ARG A 340 20.73 -6.21 6.56
C ARG A 340 21.42 -5.19 5.67
N ILE A 341 21.00 -3.94 5.72
CA ILE A 341 21.61 -2.85 4.95
C ILE A 341 22.18 -1.78 5.88
N PRO A 342 23.34 -1.18 5.52
CA PRO A 342 23.96 -0.12 6.31
C PRO A 342 23.05 1.10 6.45
N ALA A 343 23.04 1.73 7.63
CA ALA A 343 22.23 2.92 7.90
C ALA A 343 22.52 4.06 6.91
N SER A 344 23.81 4.26 6.56
CA SER A 344 24.26 5.28 5.61
C SER A 344 23.74 5.11 4.17
N HIS A 345 23.38 3.88 3.76
CA HIS A 345 22.91 3.56 2.41
C HIS A 345 21.43 3.20 2.35
N ARG A 346 20.75 3.15 3.50
CA ARG A 346 19.36 2.69 3.65
C ARG A 346 18.40 3.38 2.67
N GLY A 347 18.40 4.71 2.65
CA GLY A 347 17.52 5.46 1.77
C GLY A 347 17.76 5.19 0.27
N ARG A 348 19.02 5.09 -0.15
CA ARG A 348 19.38 4.82 -1.54
C ARG A 348 18.98 3.40 -1.98
N ILE A 349 19.21 2.39 -1.12
CA ILE A 349 18.86 1.00 -1.40
C ILE A 349 17.34 0.83 -1.44
N MET A 350 16.59 1.44 -0.51
CA MET A 350 15.12 1.45 -0.53
C MET A 350 14.56 2.11 -1.80
N SER A 351 15.14 3.21 -2.25
CA SER A 351 14.74 3.86 -3.51
C SER A 351 14.95 2.95 -4.73
N VAL A 352 16.10 2.29 -4.81
CA VAL A 352 16.38 1.31 -5.87
C VAL A 352 15.39 0.16 -5.81
N MET A 353 15.14 -0.40 -4.63
CA MET A 353 14.13 -1.44 -4.42
C MET A 353 12.76 -1.02 -4.93
N ASN A 354 12.29 0.18 -4.56
CA ASN A 354 10.98 0.68 -4.99
C ASN A 354 10.86 0.78 -6.52
N VAL A 355 11.93 1.18 -7.20
CA VAL A 355 11.95 1.20 -8.68
C VAL A 355 11.83 -0.22 -9.23
N PHE A 356 12.62 -1.18 -8.72
CA PHE A 356 12.55 -2.59 -9.16
C PHE A 356 11.20 -3.22 -8.86
N CYS A 357 10.62 -2.97 -7.69
CA CYS A 357 9.28 -3.44 -7.32
C CYS A 357 8.21 -2.84 -8.25
N GLY A 358 8.29 -1.55 -8.55
CA GLY A 358 7.37 -0.89 -9.48
C GLY A 358 7.46 -1.45 -10.90
N MET A 359 8.68 -1.62 -11.42
CA MET A 359 8.89 -2.21 -12.76
C MET A 359 8.44 -3.67 -12.82
N GLY A 360 8.79 -4.48 -11.82
CA GLY A 360 8.38 -5.88 -11.72
C GLY A 360 6.87 -6.02 -11.64
N GLY A 361 6.23 -5.26 -10.75
CA GLY A 361 4.79 -5.23 -10.62
C GLY A 361 4.08 -4.82 -11.90
N SER A 362 4.52 -3.75 -12.54
CA SER A 362 3.97 -3.26 -13.81
C SER A 362 4.14 -4.28 -14.94
N GLY A 363 5.32 -4.90 -15.06
CA GLY A 363 5.58 -5.91 -16.08
C GLY A 363 4.69 -7.15 -15.92
N ILE A 364 4.52 -7.62 -14.69
CA ILE A 364 3.62 -8.76 -14.38
C ILE A 364 2.18 -8.38 -14.68
N GLN A 365 1.75 -7.18 -14.30
CA GLN A 365 0.38 -6.72 -14.55
C GLN A 365 0.06 -6.66 -16.04
N LEU A 366 0.98 -6.16 -16.87
CA LEU A 366 0.82 -6.14 -18.33
C LEU A 366 0.77 -7.55 -18.92
N LEU A 367 1.70 -8.43 -18.51
CA LEU A 367 1.73 -9.82 -18.94
C LEU A 367 0.41 -10.51 -18.63
N VAL A 368 -0.08 -10.36 -17.41
CA VAL A 368 -1.33 -10.98 -16.96
C VAL A 368 -2.53 -10.39 -17.68
N GLY A 369 -2.56 -9.07 -17.94
CA GLY A 369 -3.59 -8.44 -18.75
C GLY A 369 -3.68 -9.01 -20.16
N MET A 370 -2.53 -9.16 -20.85
CA MET A 370 -2.48 -9.78 -22.16
C MET A 370 -2.96 -11.25 -22.15
N LEU A 371 -2.58 -12.00 -21.12
CA LEU A 371 -3.02 -13.40 -20.97
C LEU A 371 -4.52 -13.48 -20.66
N TYR A 372 -5.04 -12.55 -19.87
CA TYR A 372 -6.46 -12.45 -19.57
C TYR A 372 -7.30 -12.24 -20.83
N ASP A 373 -6.90 -11.26 -21.66
CA ASP A 373 -7.62 -10.93 -22.91
C ASP A 373 -7.51 -12.03 -23.95
N ARG A 374 -6.36 -12.75 -24.04
CA ARG A 374 -6.13 -13.79 -25.06
C ARG A 374 -6.64 -15.17 -24.66
N SER A 375 -6.47 -15.55 -23.40
CA SER A 375 -6.63 -16.92 -22.91
C SER A 375 -7.60 -17.04 -21.74
N GLY A 376 -8.19 -15.92 -21.32
CA GLY A 376 -9.19 -15.83 -20.26
C GLY A 376 -8.62 -15.82 -18.84
N SER A 377 -9.52 -15.56 -17.90
CA SER A 377 -9.26 -15.39 -16.48
C SER A 377 -8.45 -16.54 -15.85
N ARG A 378 -8.84 -17.79 -16.15
CA ARG A 378 -8.18 -18.97 -15.55
C ARG A 378 -6.68 -19.02 -15.84
N THR A 379 -6.27 -18.74 -17.08
CA THR A 379 -4.87 -18.71 -17.49
C THR A 379 -4.11 -17.60 -16.77
N ALA A 380 -4.71 -16.42 -16.65
CA ALA A 380 -4.15 -15.30 -15.94
C ALA A 380 -3.89 -15.64 -14.46
N TRP A 381 -4.85 -16.23 -13.76
CA TRP A 381 -4.69 -16.65 -12.36
C TRP A 381 -3.65 -17.75 -12.17
N LEU A 382 -3.63 -18.76 -13.04
CA LEU A 382 -2.61 -19.83 -12.97
C LEU A 382 -1.21 -19.27 -13.20
N THR A 383 -1.06 -18.27 -14.07
CA THR A 383 0.22 -17.57 -14.27
C THR A 383 0.66 -16.84 -13.00
N ILE A 384 -0.26 -16.12 -12.32
CA ILE A 384 0.04 -15.44 -11.07
C ILE A 384 0.41 -16.42 -9.96
N ILE A 385 -0.29 -17.50 -9.82
CA ILE A 385 0.04 -18.57 -8.86
C ILE A 385 1.42 -19.14 -9.18
N GLY A 386 1.74 -19.37 -10.47
CA GLY A 386 3.07 -19.81 -10.90
C GLY A 386 4.17 -18.83 -10.56
N ILE A 387 3.96 -17.52 -10.79
CA ILE A 387 4.90 -16.46 -10.42
C ILE A 387 5.11 -16.42 -8.90
N GLY A 388 4.04 -16.54 -8.11
CA GLY A 388 4.12 -16.57 -6.66
C GLY A 388 4.83 -17.82 -6.13
N LEU A 389 4.73 -18.96 -6.79
CA LEU A 389 5.52 -20.15 -6.46
C LEU A 389 7.03 -19.93 -6.71
N VAL A 390 7.38 -19.21 -7.79
CA VAL A 390 8.76 -18.80 -8.05
C VAL A 390 9.24 -17.82 -6.97
N GLU A 391 8.41 -16.89 -6.56
CA GLU A 391 8.69 -15.97 -5.46
C GLU A 391 8.94 -16.73 -4.15
N LEU A 392 8.07 -17.68 -3.77
CA LEU A 392 8.26 -18.52 -2.58
C LEU A 392 9.60 -19.27 -2.63
N LEU A 393 9.99 -19.77 -3.79
CA LEU A 393 11.28 -20.43 -3.97
C LEU A 393 12.44 -19.45 -3.74
N LEU A 394 12.35 -18.23 -4.28
CA LEU A 394 13.36 -17.18 -4.07
C LEU A 394 13.47 -16.80 -2.59
N ILE A 395 12.35 -16.65 -1.87
CA ILE A 395 12.35 -16.37 -0.44
C ILE A 395 12.98 -17.53 0.35
N ALA A 396 12.70 -18.78 -0.03
CA ALA A 396 13.28 -19.95 0.63
C ALA A 396 14.80 -20.02 0.42
N ILE A 397 15.28 -19.78 -0.80
CA ILE A 397 16.71 -19.70 -1.12
C ILE A 397 17.37 -18.55 -0.35
N MET A 398 16.76 -17.38 -0.37
CA MET A 398 17.21 -16.21 0.40
C MET A 398 17.33 -16.52 1.89
N ALA A 399 16.33 -17.17 2.48
CA ALA A 399 16.35 -17.58 3.88
C ALA A 399 17.49 -18.56 4.20
N GLY A 400 17.86 -19.42 3.25
CA GLY A 400 19.00 -20.31 3.36
C GLY A 400 20.34 -19.58 3.41
N PHE A 401 20.53 -18.58 2.53
CA PHE A 401 21.72 -17.73 2.56
C PHE A 401 21.74 -16.79 3.77
N ASP A 402 20.59 -16.25 4.15
CA ASP A 402 20.47 -15.38 5.30
C ASP A 402 20.94 -16.03 6.60
N ARG A 403 20.63 -17.31 6.81
CA ARG A 403 21.11 -18.09 7.96
C ARG A 403 22.64 -18.24 7.99
N LYS A 404 23.28 -18.29 6.82
CA LYS A 404 24.74 -18.45 6.70
C LYS A 404 25.46 -17.11 6.84
N ASP A 405 24.94 -16.07 6.20
CA ASP A 405 25.60 -14.76 6.10
C ASP A 405 25.33 -13.87 7.33
N TYR A 406 24.18 -14.06 7.99
CA TYR A 406 23.75 -13.27 9.16
C TYR A 406 23.37 -14.15 10.36
N PRO A 407 24.28 -15.02 10.88
CA PRO A 407 23.96 -15.94 11.97
C PRO A 407 23.52 -15.22 13.25
N GLY A 408 24.04 -14.00 13.51
CA GLY A 408 23.69 -13.18 14.66
C GLY A 408 22.24 -12.70 14.66
N LEU A 409 21.67 -12.37 13.48
CA LEU A 409 20.28 -11.95 13.32
C LEU A 409 19.29 -13.13 13.35
N ASN A 410 19.81 -14.35 13.21
CA ASN A 410 19.04 -15.58 13.14
C ASN A 410 19.01 -16.39 14.45
N LYS A 411 19.76 -15.97 15.49
CA LYS A 411 19.62 -16.53 16.82
C LYS A 411 18.30 -15.99 17.41
N CYS A 412 17.40 -16.87 17.83
CA CYS A 412 16.24 -16.45 18.64
C CYS A 412 16.79 -15.74 19.87
N GLU A 413 16.40 -14.48 20.10
CA GLU A 413 16.55 -13.87 21.41
C GLU A 413 15.71 -14.72 22.38
N GLU A 414 16.39 -15.51 23.20
CA GLU A 414 15.82 -16.09 24.40
C GLU A 414 15.62 -14.93 25.37
N VAL A 415 14.41 -14.34 25.35
CA VAL A 415 13.90 -13.44 26.39
C VAL A 415 12.44 -13.80 26.67
#